data_a39e373e7c9b76bbe53646649e153b16
#
_entry.id   a39e373e7c9b76bbe53646649e153b16
#
_cell.length_a   1.000
_cell.length_b   1.000
_cell.length_c   1.000
_cell.angle_alpha   90.00
_cell.angle_beta   90.00
_cell.angle_gamma   90.00
#
_symmetry.space_group_name_H-M   'P 1'
#
loop_
_entity.id
_entity.type
_entity.pdbx_description
1 polymer ?
#
loop_
_entity_poly.entity_id
_entity_poly.type
_entity_poly.pdbx_seq_one_letter_code
_entity_poly.pdbx_strand_id
1 'polypeptide(L)'
;MPVTLRKMVPGDVSGAILLSRAAGWNQTEKDWLFLINSPGHLSMVAEVHHDVVGTITAVLYEKELAWIGMVLVAKDNRGQGISKRLLANVLDQLSHVKVIKLDATPQGQLVYKGFGFLETNSLRNDIAFSGVPFAT
;
A
#
# COMPACT_ATOMS: atom_id res chain seq x y z
N MET A 1 -20.91 4.12 4.90
CA MET A 1 -20.38 3.46 6.08
C MET A 1 -19.02 4.03 6.43
N PRO A 2 -18.76 4.29 7.68
CA PRO A 2 -17.46 4.89 8.03
C PRO A 2 -16.33 3.89 7.84
N VAL A 3 -15.27 4.37 7.20
CA VAL A 3 -14.03 3.62 7.02
C VAL A 3 -13.02 4.18 8.01
N THR A 4 -12.44 3.32 8.82
CA THR A 4 -11.41 3.69 9.78
C THR A 4 -10.05 3.24 9.25
N LEU A 5 -9.08 4.15 9.24
CA LEU A 5 -7.70 3.82 8.91
C LEU A 5 -6.93 3.67 10.22
N ARG A 6 -6.17 2.61 10.34
CA ARG A 6 -5.35 2.38 11.52
C ARG A 6 -4.12 1.54 11.18
N LYS A 7 -3.16 1.54 12.09
CA LYS A 7 -1.97 0.73 11.93
C LYS A 7 -2.33 -0.75 11.94
N MET A 8 -1.71 -1.53 11.07
CA MET A 8 -1.89 -2.96 10.99
C MET A 8 -1.25 -3.65 12.19
N VAL A 9 -1.95 -4.63 12.74
CA VAL A 9 -1.45 -5.46 13.85
C VAL A 9 -1.49 -6.94 13.42
N PRO A 10 -0.75 -7.83 14.12
CA PRO A 10 -0.71 -9.24 13.72
C PRO A 10 -2.08 -9.90 13.58
N GLY A 11 -3.06 -9.46 14.35
CA GLY A 11 -4.43 -9.98 14.23
C GLY A 11 -5.10 -9.70 12.90
N ASP A 12 -4.55 -8.78 12.09
CA ASP A 12 -5.10 -8.42 10.78
C ASP A 12 -4.61 -9.33 9.65
N VAL A 13 -3.62 -10.19 9.92
CA VAL A 13 -2.97 -10.98 8.87
C VAL A 13 -3.95 -11.89 8.14
N SER A 14 -4.88 -12.51 8.86
CA SER A 14 -5.87 -13.40 8.21
C SER A 14 -6.73 -12.63 7.21
N GLY A 15 -7.19 -11.43 7.55
CA GLY A 15 -7.94 -10.57 6.64
C GLY A 15 -7.10 -10.10 5.46
N ALA A 16 -5.85 -9.74 5.71
CA ALA A 16 -4.92 -9.31 4.67
C ALA A 16 -4.63 -10.44 3.67
N ILE A 17 -4.48 -11.67 4.15
CA ILE A 17 -4.28 -12.83 3.28
C ILE A 17 -5.48 -13.04 2.36
N LEU A 18 -6.70 -12.88 2.87
CA LEU A 18 -7.90 -13.00 2.05
C LEU A 18 -7.88 -11.96 0.92
N LEU A 19 -7.47 -10.73 1.21
CA LEU A 19 -7.37 -9.68 0.18
C LEU A 19 -6.30 -10.02 -0.86
N SER A 20 -5.13 -10.47 -0.42
CA SER A 20 -4.05 -10.79 -1.36
C SER A 20 -4.41 -12.00 -2.24
N ARG A 21 -5.06 -13.00 -1.69
CA ARG A 21 -5.53 -14.15 -2.49
C ARG A 21 -6.58 -13.75 -3.51
N ALA A 22 -7.52 -12.89 -3.12
CA ALA A 22 -8.54 -12.40 -4.05
C ALA A 22 -7.92 -11.60 -5.20
N ALA A 23 -6.76 -10.98 -4.98
CA ALA A 23 -6.02 -10.26 -6.00
C ALA A 23 -5.08 -11.18 -6.82
N GLY A 24 -5.03 -12.47 -6.49
CA GLY A 24 -4.16 -13.42 -7.18
C GLY A 24 -2.72 -13.41 -6.71
N TRP A 25 -2.44 -12.85 -5.55
CA TRP A 25 -1.08 -12.76 -5.01
C TRP A 25 -0.81 -13.90 -4.03
N ASN A 26 0.46 -14.29 -3.92
CA ASN A 26 0.88 -15.44 -3.13
C ASN A 26 1.54 -15.08 -1.79
N GLN A 27 1.13 -13.97 -1.18
CA GLN A 27 1.69 -13.57 0.10
C GLN A 27 1.30 -14.56 1.19
N THR A 28 2.28 -14.95 2.00
CA THR A 28 2.09 -15.85 3.12
C THR A 28 1.93 -15.07 4.43
N GLU A 29 1.56 -15.79 5.48
CA GLU A 29 1.51 -15.20 6.82
C GLU A 29 2.89 -14.63 7.20
N LYS A 30 3.97 -15.33 6.87
CA LYS A 30 5.34 -14.85 7.15
C LYS A 30 5.63 -13.53 6.46
N ASP A 31 5.20 -13.40 5.21
CA ASP A 31 5.41 -12.16 4.45
C ASP A 31 4.73 -10.98 5.13
N TRP A 32 3.47 -11.17 5.53
CA TRP A 32 2.73 -10.12 6.21
C TRP A 32 3.31 -9.79 7.58
N LEU A 33 3.71 -10.80 8.36
CA LEU A 33 4.32 -10.58 9.67
C LEU A 33 5.65 -9.84 9.55
N PHE A 34 6.44 -10.15 8.52
CA PHE A 34 7.68 -9.41 8.25
C PHE A 34 7.38 -7.92 8.04
N LEU A 35 6.37 -7.62 7.22
CA LEU A 35 5.99 -6.23 6.94
C LEU A 35 5.50 -5.49 8.18
N ILE A 36 4.79 -6.18 9.06
CA ILE A 36 4.23 -5.57 10.28
C ILE A 36 5.31 -5.36 11.35
N ASN A 37 6.18 -6.34 11.53
CA ASN A 37 7.10 -6.38 12.67
C ASN A 37 8.45 -5.73 12.42
N SER A 38 8.79 -5.43 11.17
CA SER A 38 10.11 -4.85 10.88
C SER A 38 10.17 -3.39 11.29
N PRO A 39 11.22 -2.98 12.01
CA PRO A 39 11.35 -1.58 12.44
C PRO A 39 11.39 -0.62 11.26
N GLY A 40 10.70 0.50 11.40
CA GLY A 40 10.66 1.53 10.36
C GLY A 40 9.67 1.28 9.25
N HIS A 41 9.10 0.07 9.15
CA HIS A 41 8.08 -0.21 8.15
C HIS A 41 6.74 0.36 8.58
N LEU A 42 5.95 0.81 7.62
CA LEU A 42 4.59 1.26 7.85
C LEU A 42 3.64 0.25 7.22
N SER A 43 2.64 -0.15 7.96
CA SER A 43 1.58 -1.02 7.44
C SER A 43 0.26 -0.53 8.01
N MET A 44 -0.67 -0.19 7.12
CA MET A 44 -1.96 0.36 7.48
C MET A 44 -3.08 -0.51 6.94
N VAL A 45 -4.19 -0.52 7.64
CA VAL A 45 -5.42 -1.16 7.16
C VAL A 45 -6.56 -0.16 7.15
N ALA A 46 -7.50 -0.41 6.26
CA ALA A 46 -8.81 0.23 6.27
C ALA A 46 -9.80 -0.80 6.81
N GLU A 47 -10.63 -0.38 7.73
CA GLU A 47 -11.56 -1.25 8.43
C GLU A 47 -12.98 -0.75 8.31
N VAL A 48 -13.92 -1.65 8.05
CA VAL A 48 -15.36 -1.37 8.06
C VAL A 48 -16.01 -2.48 8.88
N HIS A 49 -16.74 -2.13 9.93
CA HIS A 49 -17.40 -3.10 10.81
C HIS A 49 -16.45 -4.21 11.31
N HIS A 50 -15.24 -3.82 11.69
CA HIS A 50 -14.19 -4.73 12.17
C HIS A 50 -13.61 -5.66 11.11
N ASP A 51 -14.01 -5.51 9.84
CA ASP A 51 -13.43 -6.25 8.73
C ASP A 51 -12.34 -5.45 8.06
N VAL A 52 -11.22 -6.10 7.76
CA VAL A 52 -10.15 -5.48 6.97
C VAL A 52 -10.59 -5.44 5.52
N VAL A 53 -10.80 -4.25 4.98
CA VAL A 53 -11.26 -4.06 3.60
C VAL A 53 -10.21 -3.41 2.72
N GLY A 54 -9.09 -2.98 3.28
CA GLY A 54 -7.99 -2.42 2.51
C GLY A 54 -6.68 -2.50 3.27
N THR A 55 -5.59 -2.55 2.52
CA THR A 55 -4.23 -2.58 3.07
C THR A 55 -3.31 -1.69 2.28
N ILE A 56 -2.23 -1.26 2.91
CA ILE A 56 -1.09 -0.62 2.27
C ILE A 56 0.13 -0.84 3.15
N THR A 57 1.29 -1.04 2.54
CA THR A 57 2.55 -1.16 3.28
C THR A 57 3.59 -0.25 2.67
N ALA A 58 4.56 0.16 3.48
CA ALA A 58 5.73 0.88 3.02
C ALA A 58 6.95 0.29 3.70
N VAL A 59 7.90 -0.20 2.89
CA VAL A 59 9.16 -0.75 3.35
C VAL A 59 10.22 0.35 3.23
N LEU A 60 10.88 0.67 4.33
CA LEU A 60 11.90 1.71 4.35
C LEU A 60 13.31 1.11 4.20
N TYR A 61 14.08 1.69 3.29
CA TYR A 61 15.47 1.34 3.04
C TYR A 61 16.35 2.53 3.42
N GLU A 62 17.16 2.37 4.44
CA GLU A 62 18.16 3.37 4.87
C GLU A 62 17.63 4.79 5.09
N LYS A 63 16.38 4.93 5.45
CA LYS A 63 15.71 6.23 5.72
C LYS A 63 15.57 7.17 4.52
N GLU A 64 16.11 6.80 3.37
CA GLU A 64 16.05 7.65 2.17
C GLU A 64 15.07 7.16 1.12
N LEU A 65 14.77 5.88 1.13
CA LEU A 65 13.92 5.24 0.14
C LEU A 65 12.81 4.46 0.82
N ALA A 66 11.58 4.72 0.44
CA ALA A 66 10.44 3.91 0.83
C ALA A 66 9.84 3.24 -0.40
N TRP A 67 9.45 1.99 -0.26
CA TRP A 67 8.77 1.25 -1.32
C TRP A 67 7.38 0.91 -0.85
N ILE A 68 6.38 1.47 -1.50
CA ILE A 68 4.98 1.22 -1.16
C ILE A 68 4.49 -0.01 -1.92
N GLY A 69 3.80 -0.87 -1.20
CA GLY A 69 3.25 -2.09 -1.79
C GLY A 69 2.00 -2.55 -1.04
N MET A 70 1.51 -3.70 -1.43
CA MET A 70 0.33 -4.33 -0.83
C MET A 70 -0.87 -3.38 -0.79
N VAL A 71 -1.05 -2.57 -1.84
CA VAL A 71 -2.21 -1.68 -1.94
C VAL A 71 -3.38 -2.51 -2.46
N LEU A 72 -4.21 -2.94 -1.53
CA LEU A 72 -5.32 -3.85 -1.79
C LEU A 72 -6.61 -3.26 -1.25
N VAL A 73 -7.70 -3.45 -1.98
CA VAL A 73 -9.05 -3.09 -1.51
C VAL A 73 -9.99 -4.22 -1.86
N ALA A 74 -10.82 -4.62 -0.90
CA ALA A 74 -11.83 -5.63 -1.11
C ALA A 74 -12.74 -5.24 -2.28
N LYS A 75 -13.10 -6.20 -3.11
CA LYS A 75 -13.88 -5.95 -4.33
C LYS A 75 -15.14 -5.15 -4.06
N ASP A 76 -15.86 -5.49 -3.00
CA ASP A 76 -17.14 -4.83 -2.67
C ASP A 76 -16.96 -3.41 -2.11
N ASN A 77 -15.72 -3.04 -1.80
CA ASN A 77 -15.41 -1.73 -1.22
C ASN A 77 -14.65 -0.82 -2.20
N ARG A 78 -14.46 -1.27 -3.43
CA ARG A 78 -13.81 -0.47 -4.46
C ARG A 78 -14.70 0.69 -4.92
N GLY A 79 -14.07 1.73 -5.45
CA GLY A 79 -14.79 2.89 -5.92
C GLY A 79 -15.21 3.87 -4.82
N GLN A 80 -14.76 3.65 -3.59
CA GLN A 80 -15.07 4.50 -2.44
C GLN A 80 -13.89 5.36 -1.99
N GLY A 81 -12.80 5.35 -2.73
CA GLY A 81 -11.62 6.14 -2.41
C GLY A 81 -10.76 5.59 -1.28
N ILE A 82 -10.93 4.33 -0.91
CA ILE A 82 -10.18 3.72 0.21
C ILE A 82 -8.68 3.69 -0.08
N SER A 83 -8.28 3.25 -1.29
CA SER A 83 -6.86 3.21 -1.65
C SER A 83 -6.24 4.59 -1.65
N LYS A 84 -6.99 5.61 -2.10
CA LYS A 84 -6.52 7.00 -2.08
C LYS A 84 -6.30 7.49 -0.66
N ARG A 85 -7.20 7.17 0.25
CA ARG A 85 -7.07 7.56 1.66
C ARG A 85 -5.88 6.86 2.32
N LEU A 86 -5.70 5.56 2.04
CA LEU A 86 -4.56 4.81 2.55
C LEU A 86 -3.25 5.40 2.03
N LEU A 87 -3.18 5.67 0.73
CA LEU A 87 -2.00 6.25 0.11
C LEU A 87 -1.69 7.64 0.67
N ALA A 88 -2.69 8.50 0.77
CA ALA A 88 -2.51 9.83 1.33
C ALA A 88 -1.98 9.77 2.76
N ASN A 89 -2.51 8.85 3.57
CA ASN A 89 -2.08 8.67 4.94
C ASN A 89 -0.60 8.26 5.02
N VAL A 90 -0.21 7.28 4.21
CA VAL A 90 1.17 6.79 4.19
C VAL A 90 2.13 7.86 3.65
N LEU A 91 1.75 8.55 2.57
CA LEU A 91 2.59 9.62 2.01
C LEU A 91 2.83 10.74 3.03
N ASP A 92 1.82 11.08 3.80
CA ASP A 92 1.96 12.07 4.87
C ASP A 92 2.97 11.62 5.91
N GLN A 93 2.92 10.35 6.30
CA GLN A 93 3.88 9.79 7.26
C GLN A 93 5.29 9.67 6.68
N LEU A 94 5.43 9.61 5.37
CA LEU A 94 6.72 9.49 4.68
C LEU A 94 7.27 10.84 4.20
N SER A 95 6.74 11.95 4.67
CA SER A 95 7.14 13.28 4.21
C SER A 95 8.64 13.56 4.36
N HIS A 96 9.33 12.88 5.25
CA HIS A 96 10.76 13.01 5.49
C HIS A 96 11.62 12.14 4.58
N VAL A 97 11.00 11.28 3.78
CA VAL A 97 11.71 10.33 2.91
C VAL A 97 11.94 10.98 1.54
N LYS A 98 13.17 10.91 1.03
CA LYS A 98 13.52 11.55 -0.24
C LYS A 98 12.88 10.87 -1.44
N VAL A 99 12.84 9.55 -1.44
CA VAL A 99 12.40 8.78 -2.59
C VAL A 99 11.35 7.77 -2.13
N ILE A 100 10.18 7.83 -2.71
CA ILE A 100 9.12 6.86 -2.42
C ILE A 100 8.77 6.16 -3.72
N LYS A 101 8.83 4.84 -3.74
CA LYS A 101 8.64 4.03 -4.94
C LYS A 101 7.43 3.14 -4.84
N LEU A 102 6.75 2.90 -5.96
CA LEU A 102 5.63 2.00 -5.99
C LEU A 102 5.44 1.43 -7.40
N ASP A 103 5.18 0.14 -7.52
CA ASP A 103 4.85 -0.48 -8.81
C ASP A 103 3.34 -0.52 -8.94
N ALA A 104 2.84 -0.04 -10.06
CA ALA A 104 1.42 0.06 -10.26
C ALA A 104 0.95 -0.79 -11.45
N THR A 105 -0.21 -1.42 -11.27
CA THR A 105 -0.90 -2.01 -12.40
C THR A 105 -1.34 -0.89 -13.35
N PRO A 106 -1.61 -1.17 -14.64
CA PRO A 106 -2.13 -0.15 -15.53
C PRO A 106 -3.36 0.57 -15.01
N GLN A 107 -4.22 -0.14 -14.30
CA GLN A 107 -5.42 0.46 -13.70
C GLN A 107 -5.10 1.42 -12.56
N GLY A 108 -4.09 1.11 -11.77
CA GLY A 108 -3.68 1.96 -10.66
C GLY A 108 -2.91 3.19 -11.09
N GLN A 109 -2.31 3.18 -12.27
CA GLN A 109 -1.46 4.29 -12.74
C GLN A 109 -2.18 5.63 -12.76
N LEU A 110 -3.45 5.65 -13.15
CA LEU A 110 -4.23 6.89 -13.17
C LEU A 110 -4.41 7.47 -11.77
N VAL A 111 -4.67 6.60 -10.78
CA VAL A 111 -4.82 7.03 -9.40
C VAL A 111 -3.51 7.64 -8.89
N TYR A 112 -2.40 6.98 -9.17
CA TYR A 112 -1.10 7.40 -8.66
C TYR A 112 -0.60 8.68 -9.32
N LYS A 113 -0.87 8.85 -10.61
CA LYS A 113 -0.56 10.11 -11.29
C LYS A 113 -1.28 11.29 -10.65
N GLY A 114 -2.50 11.08 -10.16
CA GLY A 114 -3.24 12.09 -9.43
C GLY A 114 -2.56 12.55 -8.15
N PHE A 115 -1.69 11.70 -7.58
CA PHE A 115 -0.85 12.07 -6.43
C PHE A 115 0.50 12.66 -6.85
N GLY A 116 0.74 12.84 -8.17
CA GLY A 116 1.98 13.39 -8.73
C GLY A 116 3.06 12.35 -8.99
N PHE A 117 2.75 11.03 -8.95
CA PHE A 117 3.70 9.99 -9.32
C PHE A 117 4.02 10.08 -10.81
N LEU A 118 5.30 10.04 -11.13
CA LEU A 118 5.78 10.10 -12.50
C LEU A 118 6.19 8.72 -12.96
N GLU A 119 5.79 8.37 -14.18
CA GLU A 119 6.20 7.13 -14.78
C GLU A 119 7.71 7.13 -14.98
N THR A 120 8.38 6.09 -14.47
CA THR A 120 9.82 5.95 -14.69
C THR A 120 10.04 5.26 -16.02
N ASN A 121 11.12 5.59 -16.68
CA ASN A 121 11.51 4.95 -17.91
C ASN A 121 12.13 3.59 -17.62
N SER A 122 11.30 2.61 -17.37
CA SER A 122 11.76 1.28 -16.99
C SER A 122 11.05 0.21 -17.78
N LEU A 123 11.63 -1.00 -17.77
CA LEU A 123 11.03 -2.17 -18.37
C LEU A 123 9.89 -2.73 -17.52
N ARG A 124 9.65 -2.13 -16.39
CA ARG A 124 8.54 -2.50 -15.50
C ARG A 124 7.52 -1.38 -15.48
N ASN A 125 6.34 -1.69 -14.97
CA ASN A 125 5.29 -0.69 -14.78
C ASN A 125 5.54 0.15 -13.53
N ASP A 126 6.77 0.59 -13.35
CA ASP A 126 7.14 1.41 -12.22
C ASP A 126 6.68 2.84 -12.44
N ILE A 127 6.14 3.44 -11.41
CA ILE A 127 5.80 4.84 -11.41
C ILE A 127 6.59 5.49 -10.30
N ALA A 128 7.30 6.56 -10.64
CA ALA A 128 8.07 7.31 -9.67
C ALA A 128 7.53 8.72 -9.55
N PHE A 129 7.50 9.21 -8.38
CA PHE A 129 7.07 10.48 -8.02
C PHE A 129 8.18 11.17 -7.37
N SER A 130 8.74 12.15 -7.87
CA SER A 130 9.90 12.74 -7.26
C SER A 130 10.73 11.66 -6.67
N GLY A 131 10.79 10.60 -7.35
CA GLY A 131 11.42 9.44 -6.85
C GLY A 131 10.52 8.56 -6.01
N VAL A 132 9.34 8.22 -6.46
CA VAL A 132 8.49 7.28 -5.75
C VAL A 132 7.97 6.24 -6.67
N PRO A 133 8.41 5.05 -6.64
CA PRO A 133 7.79 3.95 -7.35
C PRO A 133 6.87 3.16 -6.48
N PHE A 134 6.21 2.27 -7.06
CA PHE A 134 5.09 1.58 -6.56
C PHE A 134 5.07 0.15 -6.94
N ALA A 135 4.86 -0.74 -6.04
CA ALA A 135 4.70 -2.14 -6.36
C ALA A 135 3.27 -2.58 -6.08
N THR A 136 2.60 -3.17 -7.00
CA THR A 136 1.31 -3.79 -6.75
C THR A 136 1.35 -5.25 -7.13
#